data_2703b426579a4cb4c70c8d6452e11e72
#
_entry.id   2703b426579a4cb4c70c8d6452e11e72
#
_cell.length_a   1.000
_cell.length_b   1.000
_cell.length_c   1.000
_cell.angle_alpha   90.00
_cell.angle_beta   90.00
_cell.angle_gamma   90.00
#
_symmetry.space_group_name_H-M   'P 1'
#
loop_
_entity.id
_entity.type
_entity.pdbx_description
1 polymer ?
#
loop_
_entity_poly.entity_id
_entity_poly.type
_entity_poly.pdbx_seq_one_letter_code
_entity_poly.pdbx_strand_id
1 'polypeptide(L)'
;MEGKGNPNPAPPSSRGIPSDESMWLPRHYGKEVKEKGGLEEDIIWSAEDVVDFIFPKTYQPKYYQVAVEFLNLVLENESVTKDEIGKFLKQKNYSRSTLENKIIPKLVRFGLVKREREIEDGKLGKGRSLILSDSLTFTNYMMKIGTAWKSQVLTARHKRKKAAEKSLMIPDDVRGSTEKNKL
;
A
#
# COMPACT_ATOMS: atom_id res chain seq x y z
N MET A 1 1.75 -9.64 40.60
CA MET A 1 2.14 -10.41 39.40
C MET A 1 1.69 -9.60 38.19
N GLU A 2 2.59 -8.79 37.66
CA GLU A 2 2.33 -8.03 36.44
C GLU A 2 2.32 -8.99 35.27
N GLY A 3 1.15 -9.11 34.63
CA GLY A 3 0.99 -9.91 33.43
C GLY A 3 1.89 -9.31 32.34
N LYS A 4 2.90 -10.08 31.91
CA LYS A 4 3.68 -9.79 30.70
C LYS A 4 2.71 -9.70 29.53
N GLY A 5 2.29 -8.48 29.19
CA GLY A 5 1.51 -8.23 28.00
C GLY A 5 2.22 -8.84 26.82
N ASN A 6 1.50 -9.57 25.99
CA ASN A 6 2.04 -10.17 24.77
C ASN A 6 2.67 -9.05 23.95
N PRO A 7 3.99 -9.04 23.69
CA PRO A 7 4.67 -7.97 22.95
C PRO A 7 4.23 -7.87 21.48
N ASN A 8 3.43 -8.81 21.01
CA ASN A 8 2.84 -8.81 19.68
C ASN A 8 1.31 -8.95 19.82
N PRO A 9 0.56 -7.83 19.94
CA PRO A 9 -0.89 -7.91 19.84
C PRO A 9 -1.22 -8.55 18.49
N ALA A 10 -2.04 -9.60 18.55
CA ALA A 10 -2.54 -10.22 17.33
C ALA A 10 -3.13 -9.14 16.43
N PRO A 11 -2.83 -9.14 15.11
CA PRO A 11 -3.47 -8.21 14.20
C PRO A 11 -4.97 -8.31 14.40
N PRO A 12 -5.71 -7.18 14.45
CA PRO A 12 -7.15 -7.24 14.52
C PRO A 12 -7.59 -8.16 13.41
N SER A 13 -8.27 -9.22 13.80
CA SER A 13 -8.61 -10.32 12.90
C SER A 13 -9.21 -9.70 11.63
N SER A 14 -8.49 -9.80 10.54
CA SER A 14 -8.98 -9.46 9.22
C SER A 14 -10.07 -10.46 8.88
N ARG A 15 -11.27 -10.25 9.38
CA ARG A 15 -12.39 -11.12 9.12
C ARG A 15 -12.58 -11.21 7.62
N GLY A 16 -12.15 -12.33 7.02
CA GLY A 16 -12.38 -12.67 5.63
C GLY A 16 -11.34 -12.24 4.60
N ILE A 17 -10.30 -11.44 4.97
CA ILE A 17 -9.21 -11.12 4.04
C ILE A 17 -7.97 -11.87 4.48
N PRO A 18 -7.38 -12.73 3.63
CA PRO A 18 -6.13 -13.41 3.96
C PRO A 18 -5.04 -12.39 4.27
N SER A 19 -4.32 -12.57 5.38
CA SER A 19 -3.25 -11.65 5.82
C SER A 19 -2.15 -11.47 4.77
N ASP A 20 -1.93 -12.47 3.94
CA ASP A 20 -0.95 -12.45 2.84
C ASP A 20 -1.38 -11.52 1.68
N GLU A 21 -2.64 -11.12 1.64
CA GLU A 21 -3.20 -10.28 0.57
C GLU A 21 -3.53 -8.85 1.01
N SER A 22 -3.40 -8.56 2.31
CA SER A 22 -3.79 -7.27 2.86
C SER A 22 -2.60 -6.31 2.95
N MET A 23 -2.88 -5.04 2.65
CA MET A 23 -2.03 -3.91 2.99
C MET A 23 -2.56 -3.28 4.29
N TRP A 24 -1.67 -2.90 5.17
CA TRP A 24 -1.99 -2.34 6.46
C TRP A 24 -1.75 -0.84 6.46
N LEU A 25 -2.81 -0.05 6.51
CA LEU A 25 -2.69 1.40 6.64
C LEU A 25 -2.83 1.79 8.12
N PRO A 26 -1.85 2.48 8.69
CA PRO A 26 -1.95 3.01 10.05
C PRO A 26 -3.05 4.09 10.12
N ARG A 27 -3.51 4.38 11.32
CA ARG A 27 -4.46 5.48 11.53
C ARG A 27 -3.81 6.81 11.17
N HIS A 28 -4.38 7.57 10.23
CA HIS A 28 -3.83 8.84 9.74
C HIS A 28 -3.59 9.89 10.86
N TYR A 29 -4.32 9.79 11.98
CA TYR A 29 -4.15 10.64 13.17
C TYR A 29 -3.25 10.00 14.23
N GLY A 30 -2.69 8.82 14.00
CA GLY A 30 -1.80 8.10 14.89
C GLY A 30 -0.44 8.79 15.04
N LYS A 31 0.23 8.56 16.17
CA LYS A 31 1.57 9.10 16.42
C LYS A 31 2.56 8.66 15.33
N GLU A 32 2.50 7.40 14.93
CA GLU A 32 3.37 6.80 13.90
C GLU A 32 3.34 7.58 12.58
N VAL A 33 2.15 8.01 12.13
CA VAL A 33 2.02 8.80 10.90
C VAL A 33 2.50 10.23 11.11
N LYS A 34 2.20 10.84 12.27
CA LYS A 34 2.63 12.20 12.61
C LYS A 34 4.14 12.33 12.73
N GLU A 35 4.80 11.34 13.34
CA GLU A 35 6.26 11.29 13.48
C GLU A 35 6.97 11.16 12.13
N LYS A 36 6.30 10.58 11.13
CA LYS A 36 6.79 10.46 9.75
C LYS A 36 6.40 11.66 8.87
N GLY A 37 5.99 12.79 9.46
CA GLY A 37 5.59 13.99 8.73
C GLY A 37 4.14 14.03 8.28
N GLY A 38 3.30 13.12 8.76
CA GLY A 38 1.87 13.12 8.43
C GLY A 38 1.57 12.61 7.01
N LEU A 39 0.54 13.20 6.39
CA LEU A 39 0.11 12.91 5.01
C LEU A 39 0.33 14.12 4.09
N GLU A 40 1.29 14.97 4.42
CA GLU A 40 1.64 16.13 3.61
C GLU A 40 2.35 15.67 2.34
N GLU A 41 1.98 16.28 1.19
CA GLU A 41 2.44 15.82 -0.14
C GLU A 41 3.94 16.09 -0.39
N ASP A 42 4.54 17.01 0.35
CA ASP A 42 5.95 17.41 0.25
C ASP A 42 6.91 16.53 1.09
N ILE A 43 6.37 15.68 1.96
CA ILE A 43 7.16 14.76 2.77
C ILE A 43 7.16 13.38 2.13
N ILE A 44 8.34 12.97 1.65
CA ILE A 44 8.54 11.67 1.01
C ILE A 44 8.84 10.61 2.08
N TRP A 45 8.04 9.57 2.10
CA TRP A 45 8.29 8.41 2.94
C TRP A 45 9.40 7.54 2.38
N SER A 46 10.18 6.93 3.28
CA SER A 46 11.25 6.01 2.90
C SER A 46 10.72 4.67 2.35
N ALA A 47 11.61 3.88 1.76
CA ALA A 47 11.27 2.53 1.32
C ALA A 47 10.83 1.65 2.50
N GLU A 48 11.43 1.84 3.67
CA GLU A 48 11.08 1.17 4.93
C GLU A 48 9.64 1.48 5.35
N ASP A 49 9.21 2.73 5.20
CA ASP A 49 7.84 3.14 5.52
C ASP A 49 6.82 2.50 4.57
N VAL A 50 7.16 2.40 3.29
CA VAL A 50 6.31 1.72 2.31
C VAL A 50 6.21 0.23 2.60
N VAL A 51 7.32 -0.41 2.97
CA VAL A 51 7.33 -1.84 3.35
C VAL A 51 6.52 -2.09 4.62
N ASP A 52 6.48 -1.14 5.56
CA ASP A 52 5.69 -1.25 6.80
C ASP A 52 4.18 -1.39 6.52
N PHE A 53 3.67 -0.83 5.42
CA PHE A 53 2.27 -1.05 5.01
C PHE A 53 1.99 -2.47 4.52
N ILE A 54 3.00 -3.17 4.04
CA ILE A 54 2.88 -4.52 3.46
C ILE A 54 3.22 -5.59 4.49
N PHE A 55 4.28 -5.35 5.25
CA PHE A 55 4.78 -6.20 6.33
C PHE A 55 4.87 -5.38 7.62
N PRO A 56 3.76 -5.13 8.32
CA PRO A 56 3.75 -4.27 9.49
C PRO A 56 4.79 -4.72 10.52
N LYS A 57 5.74 -3.83 10.83
CA LYS A 57 6.86 -4.09 11.74
C LYS A 57 6.39 -4.56 13.11
N THR A 58 5.25 -4.02 13.59
CA THR A 58 4.66 -4.38 14.87
C THR A 58 4.17 -5.84 14.91
N TYR A 59 3.68 -6.37 13.79
CA TYR A 59 3.08 -7.70 13.73
C TYR A 59 3.98 -8.76 13.09
N GLN A 60 4.84 -8.34 12.15
CA GLN A 60 5.68 -9.23 11.36
C GLN A 60 7.13 -8.74 11.29
N PRO A 61 7.82 -8.48 12.44
CA PRO A 61 9.13 -7.82 12.45
C PRO A 61 10.19 -8.56 11.63
N LYS A 62 10.18 -9.89 11.63
CA LYS A 62 11.12 -10.69 10.82
C LYS A 62 10.86 -10.57 9.32
N TYR A 63 9.59 -10.58 8.89
CA TYR A 63 9.25 -10.42 7.48
C TYR A 63 9.52 -8.99 7.01
N TYR A 64 9.22 -8.00 7.85
CA TYR A 64 9.58 -6.61 7.59
C TYR A 64 11.07 -6.45 7.32
N GLN A 65 11.92 -6.94 8.22
CA GLN A 65 13.38 -6.83 8.07
C GLN A 65 13.87 -7.48 6.77
N VAL A 66 13.45 -8.72 6.50
CA VAL A 66 13.84 -9.44 5.27
C VAL A 66 13.34 -8.69 4.03
N ALA A 67 12.11 -8.15 4.07
CA ALA A 67 11.51 -7.44 2.95
C ALA A 67 12.23 -6.12 2.65
N VAL A 68 12.58 -5.33 3.68
CA VAL A 68 13.36 -4.09 3.54
C VAL A 68 14.73 -4.38 2.93
N GLU A 69 15.48 -5.31 3.51
CA GLU A 69 16.83 -5.62 3.01
C GLU A 69 16.81 -6.21 1.59
N PHE A 70 15.80 -7.03 1.28
CA PHE A 70 15.64 -7.57 -0.06
C PHE A 70 15.19 -6.49 -1.08
N LEU A 71 14.29 -5.59 -0.68
CA LEU A 71 13.87 -4.50 -1.55
C LEU A 71 15.02 -3.54 -1.84
N ASN A 72 15.86 -3.24 -0.85
CA ASN A 72 17.07 -2.43 -1.07
C ASN A 72 18.01 -3.11 -2.06
N LEU A 73 18.22 -4.44 -1.97
CA LEU A 73 18.99 -5.17 -2.98
C LEU A 73 18.41 -5.00 -4.39
N VAL A 74 17.08 -5.04 -4.51
CA VAL A 74 16.41 -4.85 -5.83
C VAL A 74 16.56 -3.41 -6.33
N LEU A 75 16.47 -2.42 -5.45
CA LEU A 75 16.58 -1.00 -5.81
C LEU A 75 18.03 -0.57 -6.14
N GLU A 76 19.02 -1.25 -5.59
CA GLU A 76 20.43 -1.00 -5.86
C GLU A 76 20.93 -1.65 -7.17
N ASN A 77 20.15 -2.58 -7.73
CA ASN A 77 20.52 -3.32 -8.92
C ASN A 77 19.43 -3.19 -10.00
N GLU A 78 19.82 -3.08 -11.26
CA GLU A 78 18.88 -3.03 -12.39
C GLU A 78 18.01 -4.30 -12.45
N SER A 79 18.60 -5.44 -12.11
CA SER A 79 17.91 -6.73 -11.98
C SER A 79 18.61 -7.63 -10.98
N VAL A 80 17.85 -8.51 -10.34
CA VAL A 80 18.36 -9.47 -9.36
C VAL A 80 18.09 -10.88 -9.86
N THR A 81 19.17 -11.62 -10.09
CA THR A 81 19.15 -13.00 -10.57
C THR A 81 18.98 -14.00 -9.42
N LYS A 82 18.70 -15.27 -9.78
CA LYS A 82 18.61 -16.35 -8.80
C LYS A 82 19.91 -16.57 -8.02
N ASP A 83 21.06 -16.34 -8.65
CA ASP A 83 22.36 -16.51 -7.99
C ASP A 83 22.63 -15.39 -6.99
N GLU A 84 22.25 -14.16 -7.30
CA GLU A 84 22.33 -13.02 -6.39
C GLU A 84 21.39 -13.20 -5.19
N ILE A 85 20.19 -13.70 -5.42
CA ILE A 85 19.29 -14.12 -4.33
C ILE A 85 19.96 -15.17 -3.44
N GLY A 86 20.64 -16.16 -4.06
CA GLY A 86 21.37 -17.18 -3.33
C GLY A 86 22.52 -16.62 -2.47
N LYS A 87 23.27 -15.66 -3.00
CA LYS A 87 24.33 -14.94 -2.27
C LYS A 87 23.76 -14.12 -1.10
N PHE A 88 22.72 -13.34 -1.37
CA PHE A 88 22.00 -12.55 -0.36
C PHE A 88 21.52 -13.41 0.82
N LEU A 89 20.88 -14.55 0.53
CA LEU A 89 20.39 -15.47 1.56
C LEU A 89 21.53 -16.02 2.43
N LYS A 90 22.66 -16.39 1.83
CA LYS A 90 23.84 -16.89 2.56
C LYS A 90 24.47 -15.78 3.41
N GLN A 91 24.63 -14.59 2.85
CA GLN A 91 25.26 -13.46 3.52
C GLN A 91 24.46 -12.98 4.74
N LYS A 92 23.13 -12.93 4.60
CA LYS A 92 22.22 -12.45 5.64
C LYS A 92 21.70 -13.56 6.56
N ASN A 93 22.01 -14.80 6.26
CA ASN A 93 21.53 -15.98 6.99
C ASN A 93 19.99 -16.06 7.03
N TYR A 94 19.34 -15.76 5.92
CA TYR A 94 17.87 -15.83 5.80
C TYR A 94 17.40 -17.16 5.21
N SER A 95 16.19 -17.56 5.62
CA SER A 95 15.54 -18.75 5.06
C SER A 95 15.09 -18.52 3.63
N ARG A 96 15.51 -19.39 2.71
CA ARG A 96 15.05 -19.39 1.32
C ARG A 96 13.53 -19.50 1.23
N SER A 97 12.93 -20.39 2.02
CA SER A 97 11.47 -20.60 2.05
C SER A 97 10.73 -19.31 2.46
N THR A 98 11.25 -18.56 3.44
CA THR A 98 10.66 -17.29 3.84
C THR A 98 10.70 -16.28 2.71
N LEU A 99 11.85 -16.11 2.06
CA LEU A 99 12.00 -15.12 0.98
C LEU A 99 11.16 -15.51 -0.24
N GLU A 100 11.29 -16.74 -0.75
CA GLU A 100 10.66 -17.17 -2.00
C GLU A 100 9.14 -17.40 -1.88
N ASN A 101 8.64 -17.85 -0.71
CA ASN A 101 7.23 -18.19 -0.53
C ASN A 101 6.39 -17.12 0.17
N LYS A 102 7.02 -16.19 0.89
CA LYS A 102 6.29 -15.16 1.65
C LYS A 102 6.63 -13.75 1.20
N ILE A 103 7.91 -13.40 1.09
CA ILE A 103 8.33 -12.02 0.83
C ILE A 103 8.17 -11.65 -0.65
N ILE A 104 8.86 -12.36 -1.54
CA ILE A 104 8.84 -12.07 -2.99
C ILE A 104 7.41 -12.10 -3.55
N PRO A 105 6.58 -13.13 -3.28
CA PRO A 105 5.22 -13.15 -3.81
C PRO A 105 4.39 -11.95 -3.39
N LYS A 106 4.54 -11.49 -2.15
CA LYS A 106 3.81 -10.34 -1.64
C LYS A 106 4.31 -9.03 -2.24
N LEU A 107 5.63 -8.81 -2.36
CA LEU A 107 6.20 -7.65 -3.03
C LEU A 107 5.78 -7.57 -4.51
N VAL A 108 5.77 -8.71 -5.21
CA VAL A 108 5.30 -8.80 -6.60
C VAL A 108 3.80 -8.53 -6.69
N ARG A 109 3.00 -9.08 -5.80
CA ARG A 109 1.55 -8.86 -5.77
C ARG A 109 1.19 -7.39 -5.60
N PHE A 110 1.88 -6.68 -4.72
CA PHE A 110 1.69 -5.25 -4.55
C PHE A 110 2.34 -4.40 -5.65
N GLY A 111 3.16 -5.01 -6.51
CA GLY A 111 3.78 -4.33 -7.64
C GLY A 111 4.95 -3.42 -7.26
N LEU A 112 5.64 -3.71 -6.15
CA LEU A 112 6.95 -3.10 -5.81
C LEU A 112 8.08 -3.76 -6.59
N VAL A 113 7.93 -5.05 -6.87
CA VAL A 113 8.87 -5.87 -7.64
C VAL A 113 8.11 -6.53 -8.78
N LYS A 114 8.72 -6.63 -9.95
CA LYS A 114 8.21 -7.41 -11.08
C LYS A 114 9.08 -8.64 -11.33
N ARG A 115 8.47 -9.68 -11.88
CA ARG A 115 9.16 -10.89 -12.34
C ARG A 115 9.25 -10.84 -13.85
N GLU A 116 10.45 -10.93 -14.36
CA GLU A 116 10.72 -10.99 -15.78
C GLU A 116 11.51 -12.25 -16.09
N ARG A 117 11.46 -12.68 -17.34
CA ARG A 117 12.34 -13.74 -17.82
C ARG A 117 13.49 -13.09 -18.55
N GLU A 118 14.67 -13.59 -18.32
CA GLU A 118 15.86 -13.16 -19.05
C GLU A 118 15.63 -13.25 -20.55
N ILE A 119 15.84 -12.15 -21.26
CA ILE A 119 15.68 -12.09 -22.73
C ILE A 119 17.08 -12.18 -23.32
N GLU A 120 17.36 -13.23 -24.07
CA GLU A 120 18.56 -13.40 -24.87
C GLU A 120 18.14 -13.40 -26.35
N ASP A 121 18.81 -12.60 -27.18
CA ASP A 121 18.53 -12.48 -28.61
C ASP A 121 17.08 -12.13 -28.99
N GLY A 122 16.38 -11.36 -28.14
CA GLY A 122 15.01 -10.93 -28.46
C GLY A 122 13.94 -12.02 -28.40
N LYS A 123 14.28 -13.24 -27.96
CA LYS A 123 13.32 -14.36 -27.84
C LYS A 123 13.03 -14.72 -26.40
N LEU A 124 11.76 -14.68 -26.01
CA LEU A 124 11.28 -15.26 -24.76
C LEU A 124 11.39 -16.79 -24.82
N GLY A 125 12.44 -17.37 -24.21
CA GLY A 125 12.64 -18.82 -24.19
C GLY A 125 11.99 -19.51 -23.02
N LYS A 126 11.33 -20.65 -23.24
CA LYS A 126 10.97 -21.58 -22.17
C LYS A 126 12.26 -22.09 -21.48
N GLY A 127 12.35 -21.94 -20.15
CA GLY A 127 13.50 -22.46 -19.38
C GLY A 127 14.53 -21.42 -18.94
N ARG A 128 14.37 -20.14 -19.31
CA ARG A 128 15.30 -19.07 -18.91
C ARG A 128 15.12 -18.65 -17.45
N SER A 129 16.22 -18.19 -16.86
CA SER A 129 16.27 -17.74 -15.48
C SER A 129 15.26 -16.63 -15.21
N LEU A 130 14.58 -16.72 -14.08
CA LEU A 130 13.69 -15.68 -13.58
C LEU A 130 14.55 -14.59 -12.97
N ILE A 131 14.34 -13.37 -13.40
CA ILE A 131 14.94 -12.17 -12.82
C ILE A 131 13.88 -11.33 -12.12
N LEU A 132 14.30 -10.59 -11.12
CA LEU A 132 13.48 -9.66 -10.38
C LEU A 132 14.02 -8.25 -10.56
N SER A 133 13.15 -7.29 -10.79
CA SER A 133 13.49 -5.87 -10.87
C SER A 133 12.46 -5.03 -10.16
N ASP A 134 12.78 -3.77 -9.92
CA ASP A 134 11.86 -2.79 -9.36
C ASP A 134 10.66 -2.54 -10.28
N SER A 135 9.58 -2.02 -9.71
CA SER A 135 8.35 -1.76 -10.46
C SER A 135 7.58 -0.56 -9.93
N LEU A 136 7.13 0.27 -10.85
CA LEU A 136 6.22 1.39 -10.56
C LEU A 136 4.74 1.00 -10.48
N THR A 137 4.41 -0.29 -10.59
CA THR A 137 3.01 -0.76 -10.57
C THR A 137 2.30 -0.35 -9.29
N PHE A 138 2.96 -0.46 -8.14
CA PHE A 138 2.43 -0.01 -6.86
C PHE A 138 2.07 1.48 -6.90
N THR A 139 3.01 2.32 -7.30
CA THR A 139 2.82 3.77 -7.41
C THR A 139 1.64 4.10 -8.33
N ASN A 140 1.57 3.47 -9.51
CA ASN A 140 0.49 3.68 -10.46
C ASN A 140 -0.89 3.32 -9.89
N TYR A 141 -0.98 2.23 -9.11
CA TYR A 141 -2.21 1.85 -8.42
C TYR A 141 -2.62 2.87 -7.37
N MET A 142 -1.70 3.28 -6.50
CA MET A 142 -1.98 4.22 -5.43
C MET A 142 -2.41 5.59 -5.98
N MET A 143 -1.71 6.09 -6.99
CA MET A 143 -2.07 7.35 -7.67
C MET A 143 -3.46 7.25 -8.32
N LYS A 144 -3.76 6.15 -9.00
CA LYS A 144 -5.07 5.97 -9.65
C LYS A 144 -6.20 5.92 -8.63
N ILE A 145 -6.03 5.20 -7.53
CA ILE A 145 -7.01 5.12 -6.43
C ILE A 145 -7.19 6.50 -5.79
N GLY A 146 -6.10 7.17 -5.44
CA GLY A 146 -6.13 8.49 -4.82
C GLY A 146 -6.80 9.55 -5.71
N THR A 147 -6.43 9.59 -6.99
CA THR A 147 -7.03 10.51 -7.97
C THR A 147 -8.52 10.25 -8.16
N ALA A 148 -8.92 8.99 -8.27
CA ALA A 148 -10.33 8.63 -8.40
C ALA A 148 -11.13 9.08 -7.17
N TRP A 149 -10.64 8.83 -5.97
CA TRP A 149 -11.30 9.27 -4.74
C TRP A 149 -11.36 10.80 -4.62
N LYS A 150 -10.25 11.50 -4.88
CA LYS A 150 -10.19 12.97 -4.92
C LYS A 150 -11.25 13.55 -5.86
N SER A 151 -11.38 12.99 -7.06
CA SER A 151 -12.40 13.41 -8.05
C SER A 151 -13.83 13.25 -7.52
N GLN A 152 -14.15 12.11 -6.89
CA GLN A 152 -15.48 11.87 -6.31
C GLN A 152 -15.80 12.89 -5.20
N VAL A 153 -14.84 13.14 -4.29
CA VAL A 153 -15.02 14.10 -3.20
C VAL A 153 -15.25 15.51 -3.73
N LEU A 154 -14.43 15.95 -4.69
CA LEU A 154 -14.56 17.30 -5.28
C LEU A 154 -15.90 17.47 -6.03
N THR A 155 -16.31 16.48 -6.80
CA THR A 155 -17.60 16.47 -7.49
C THR A 155 -18.78 16.54 -6.50
N ALA A 156 -18.71 15.76 -5.40
CA ALA A 156 -19.74 15.79 -4.37
C ALA A 156 -19.81 17.16 -3.65
N ARG A 157 -18.65 17.75 -3.35
CA ARG A 157 -18.57 19.10 -2.75
C ARG A 157 -19.17 20.15 -3.66
N HIS A 158 -18.84 20.12 -4.96
CA HIS A 158 -19.39 21.03 -5.95
C HIS A 158 -20.92 20.92 -6.09
N LYS A 159 -21.46 19.68 -6.16
CA LYS A 159 -22.91 19.47 -6.19
C LYS A 159 -23.61 20.03 -4.96
N ARG A 160 -23.04 19.80 -3.75
CA ARG A 160 -23.60 20.35 -2.50
C ARG A 160 -23.60 21.88 -2.47
N LYS A 161 -22.50 22.50 -2.94
CA LYS A 161 -22.42 23.96 -3.03
C LYS A 161 -23.49 24.53 -3.96
N LYS A 162 -23.63 23.98 -5.17
CA LYS A 162 -24.70 24.39 -6.11
C LYS A 162 -26.10 24.21 -5.55
N ALA A 163 -26.37 23.14 -4.84
CA ALA A 163 -27.67 22.90 -4.23
C ALA A 163 -27.99 23.94 -3.13
N ALA A 164 -26.99 24.29 -2.30
CA ALA A 164 -27.14 25.33 -1.30
C ALA A 164 -27.38 26.72 -1.92
N GLU A 165 -26.64 27.10 -2.96
CA GLU A 165 -26.83 28.36 -3.68
C GLU A 165 -28.23 28.42 -4.29
N LYS A 166 -28.70 27.35 -4.92
CA LYS A 166 -30.06 27.28 -5.48
C LYS A 166 -31.14 27.43 -4.40
N SER A 167 -30.93 26.84 -3.22
CA SER A 167 -31.88 26.95 -2.10
C SER A 167 -31.95 28.39 -1.55
N LEU A 168 -30.85 29.13 -1.58
CA LEU A 168 -30.82 30.54 -1.15
C LEU A 168 -31.44 31.49 -2.18
N MET A 169 -31.51 31.10 -3.46
CA MET A 169 -32.08 31.94 -4.54
C MET A 169 -33.59 31.72 -4.69
N ILE A 170 -34.25 30.82 -3.96
CA ILE A 170 -35.71 30.69 -3.99
C ILE A 170 -36.30 31.78 -3.09
N PRO A 171 -37.06 32.76 -3.64
CA PRO A 171 -37.67 33.82 -2.85
C PRO A 171 -38.59 33.19 -1.75
N ASP A 172 -38.64 33.88 -0.59
CA ASP A 172 -39.46 33.41 0.56
C ASP A 172 -40.95 33.30 0.23
N ASP A 173 -41.45 33.97 -0.79
CA ASP A 173 -42.85 33.91 -1.27
C ASP A 173 -43.25 32.49 -1.73
N VAL A 174 -42.31 31.62 -2.15
CA VAL A 174 -42.61 30.27 -2.63
C VAL A 174 -42.56 29.26 -1.48
N ARG A 175 -41.88 29.58 -0.39
CA ARG A 175 -41.78 28.69 0.81
C ARG A 175 -43.08 28.58 1.59
N GLY A 176 -43.94 29.60 1.54
CA GLY A 176 -45.19 29.62 2.29
C GLY A 176 -46.38 28.87 1.70
N SER A 177 -46.29 28.45 0.43
CA SER A 177 -47.46 27.84 -0.29
C SER A 177 -47.49 26.30 -0.21
N THR A 178 -46.44 25.65 0.25
CA THR A 178 -46.42 24.16 0.32
C THR A 178 -46.93 23.59 1.64
N GLU A 179 -47.12 24.39 2.69
CA GLU A 179 -47.63 23.91 3.97
C GLU A 179 -49.17 23.97 4.10
N LYS A 180 -49.88 24.64 3.17
CA LYS A 180 -51.33 24.79 3.25
C LYS A 180 -52.17 23.70 2.57
N ASN A 181 -51.53 22.70 1.96
CA ASN A 181 -52.25 21.62 1.26
C ASN A 181 -52.10 20.24 1.93
N LYS A 182 -51.94 20.19 3.25
CA LYS A 182 -52.07 18.95 4.05
C LYS A 182 -53.04 19.21 5.20
N LEU A 183 -54.33 19.24 4.90
CA LEU A 183 -55.41 19.00 5.83
C LEU A 183 -56.44 18.17 5.09
#